data_88c6b9148042ba03b6af63e25e9ac41e
#
_entry.id   88c6b9148042ba03b6af63e25e9ac41e
#
_cell.length_a   1.000
_cell.length_b   1.000
_cell.length_c   1.000
_cell.angle_alpha   90.00
_cell.angle_beta   90.00
_cell.angle_gamma   90.00
#
_symmetry.space_group_name_H-M   'P 1'
#
loop_
_entity.id
_entity.type
_entity.pdbx_description
1 polymer ?
#
loop_
_entity_poly.entity_id
_entity_poly.type
_entity_poly.pdbx_seq_one_letter_code
_entity_poly.pdbx_strand_id
1 'polypeptide(L)'
;MVKRKEYRFRKGKIVEIQEFHDGNYGAPGKKRIKKKKPTEEQMRLVNADNKARRCRHKLLEYFSTGDCFGTWTYSQQNRPPDMKAALSDFQKAIRIVRAEYKKRGKELFWIRNIERGTKGAWHIHFVVNEIGDTASIMQKAWKKGGTYAVEIKNEPKIFDEDFSKLASYMTKDEHTKKEKKDGTLEKLRLKETSYNTSRNMPLKKPHVDELLRWKNEVKPRKGYYIVSIHEGINPATGFKHRRYTMAKFPDPKKKVTLKRRI
;
A
#
# COMPACT_ATOMS: atom_id res chain seq x y z
N MET A 1 7.86 27.55 9.17
CA MET A 1 7.66 27.36 7.71
C MET A 1 6.83 26.10 7.47
N VAL A 2 6.15 26.02 6.34
CA VAL A 2 5.38 24.85 5.95
C VAL A 2 6.22 24.08 4.94
N LYS A 3 6.55 22.81 5.25
CA LYS A 3 7.21 21.91 4.31
C LYS A 3 6.19 21.28 3.40
N ARG A 4 6.51 21.23 2.12
CA ARG A 4 5.72 20.62 1.08
C ARG A 4 6.54 19.53 0.41
N LYS A 5 6.01 18.29 0.41
CA LYS A 5 6.58 17.16 -0.33
C LYS A 5 5.68 16.82 -1.50
N GLU A 6 6.25 16.77 -2.68
CA GLU A 6 5.56 16.40 -3.90
C GLU A 6 6.06 15.04 -4.40
N TYR A 7 5.17 14.09 -4.50
CA TYR A 7 5.40 12.77 -5.07
C TYR A 7 4.72 12.69 -6.44
N ARG A 8 5.44 12.23 -7.45
CA ARG A 8 4.93 12.03 -8.80
C ARG A 8 4.97 10.56 -9.16
N PHE A 9 3.80 10.00 -9.50
CA PHE A 9 3.62 8.61 -9.87
C PHE A 9 3.24 8.49 -11.34
N ARG A 10 3.61 7.36 -11.98
CA ARG A 10 3.31 7.06 -13.39
C ARG A 10 3.66 8.22 -14.33
N LYS A 11 4.90 8.69 -14.25
CA LYS A 11 5.37 9.84 -15.08
C LYS A 11 4.50 11.09 -14.91
N GLY A 12 3.98 11.34 -13.70
CA GLY A 12 3.20 12.53 -13.36
C GLY A 12 1.70 12.43 -13.68
N LYS A 13 1.17 11.26 -14.05
CA LYS A 13 -0.28 11.08 -14.17
C LYS A 13 -1.00 11.23 -12.84
N ILE A 14 -0.33 10.87 -11.74
CA ILE A 14 -0.82 11.02 -10.38
C ILE A 14 0.23 11.82 -9.61
N VAL A 15 -0.23 12.81 -8.86
CA VAL A 15 0.60 13.66 -8.00
C VAL A 15 0.01 13.68 -6.61
N GLU A 16 0.82 13.33 -5.62
CA GLU A 16 0.46 13.51 -4.21
C GLU A 16 1.29 14.64 -3.61
N ILE A 17 0.62 15.50 -2.88
CA ILE A 17 1.25 16.58 -2.13
C ILE A 17 0.98 16.39 -0.65
N GLN A 18 2.03 16.48 0.15
CA GLN A 18 1.98 16.48 1.60
C GLN A 18 2.49 17.82 2.10
N GLU A 19 1.68 18.50 2.90
CA GLU A 19 2.01 19.78 3.51
C GLU A 19 1.93 19.63 5.04
N PHE A 20 2.97 20.06 5.71
CA PHE A 20 3.06 19.97 7.18
C PHE A 20 4.02 21.02 7.71
N HIS A 21 3.83 21.40 8.96
CA HIS A 21 4.78 22.27 9.63
C HIS A 21 6.05 21.49 10.03
N ASP A 22 7.23 22.07 9.80
CA ASP A 22 8.51 21.40 10.04
C ASP A 22 8.91 21.30 11.52
N GLY A 23 8.08 21.81 12.40
CA GLY A 23 8.32 21.79 13.85
C GLY A 23 9.44 22.74 14.31
N ASN A 24 10.06 23.49 13.41
CA ASN A 24 11.04 24.52 13.74
C ASN A 24 10.33 25.85 14.00
N TYR A 25 9.41 25.86 14.98
CA TYR A 25 8.77 27.09 15.41
C TYR A 25 9.54 27.68 16.58
N GLY A 26 10.00 28.85 16.37
CA GLY A 26 10.56 29.75 17.36
C GLY A 26 10.91 31.04 16.67
N ALA A 27 10.55 32.19 17.25
CA ALA A 27 11.15 33.44 16.82
C ALA A 27 12.69 33.30 16.88
N PRO A 28 13.46 33.92 15.97
CA PRO A 28 14.91 33.92 16.06
C PRO A 28 15.36 34.26 17.49
N GLY A 29 16.24 33.44 18.06
CA GLY A 29 16.77 33.66 19.43
C GLY A 29 16.01 32.97 20.58
N LYS A 30 14.85 32.34 20.36
CA LYS A 30 14.18 31.56 21.41
C LYS A 30 14.71 30.13 21.51
N LYS A 31 14.98 29.64 22.76
CA LYS A 31 15.38 28.25 23.01
C LYS A 31 14.30 27.28 22.48
N ARG A 32 14.73 26.25 21.76
CA ARG A 32 13.86 25.16 21.29
C ARG A 32 13.30 24.40 22.50
N ILE A 33 11.99 24.18 22.53
CA ILE A 33 11.34 23.31 23.51
C ILE A 33 11.90 21.88 23.29
N LYS A 34 12.37 21.23 24.38
CA LYS A 34 12.80 19.82 24.32
C LYS A 34 11.68 18.95 23.77
N LYS A 35 11.94 18.24 22.68
CA LYS A 35 10.98 17.26 22.14
C LYS A 35 10.75 16.17 23.16
N LYS A 36 9.50 15.96 23.56
CA LYS A 36 9.12 14.76 24.34
C LYS A 36 9.38 13.52 23.49
N LYS A 37 10.00 12.50 24.07
CA LYS A 37 10.11 11.20 23.40
C LYS A 37 8.70 10.63 23.18
N PRO A 38 8.35 10.16 21.97
CA PRO A 38 7.05 9.54 21.73
C PRO A 38 6.95 8.24 22.56
N THR A 39 5.72 7.91 22.98
CA THR A 39 5.44 6.62 23.63
C THR A 39 5.58 5.47 22.62
N GLU A 40 5.72 4.23 23.12
CA GLU A 40 5.78 3.04 22.26
C GLU A 40 4.52 2.91 21.37
N GLU A 41 3.35 3.24 21.92
CA GLU A 41 2.08 3.24 21.19
C GLU A 41 2.06 4.27 20.08
N GLN A 42 2.48 5.51 20.37
CA GLN A 42 2.61 6.55 19.35
C GLN A 42 3.59 6.14 18.24
N MET A 43 4.72 5.53 18.58
CA MET A 43 5.67 5.01 17.60
C MET A 43 5.08 3.88 16.77
N ARG A 44 4.27 3.02 17.38
CA ARG A 44 3.58 1.92 16.68
C ARG A 44 2.59 2.45 15.65
N LEU A 45 1.77 3.45 16.02
CA LEU A 45 0.84 4.11 15.11
C LEU A 45 1.56 4.79 13.94
N VAL A 46 2.63 5.55 14.23
CA VAL A 46 3.44 6.21 13.20
C VAL A 46 4.09 5.20 12.26
N ASN A 47 4.58 4.07 12.78
CA ASN A 47 5.18 3.02 11.96
C ASN A 47 4.14 2.32 11.07
N ALA A 48 2.94 2.06 11.59
CA ALA A 48 1.83 1.50 10.82
C ALA A 48 1.41 2.44 9.68
N ASP A 49 1.25 3.72 9.97
CA ASP A 49 0.90 4.74 8.97
C ASP A 49 1.99 4.89 7.90
N ASN A 50 3.26 4.92 8.31
CA ASN A 50 4.39 4.93 7.37
C ASN A 50 4.43 3.69 6.47
N LYS A 51 4.08 2.52 7.00
CA LYS A 51 4.00 1.25 6.26
C LYS A 51 2.86 1.30 5.23
N ALA A 52 1.67 1.73 5.65
CA ALA A 52 0.51 1.91 4.78
C ALA A 52 0.79 2.93 3.66
N ARG A 53 1.40 4.07 4.00
CA ARG A 53 1.78 5.10 3.03
C ARG A 53 2.78 4.56 1.99
N ARG A 54 3.80 3.82 2.40
CA ARG A 54 4.75 3.21 1.45
C ARG A 54 4.08 2.18 0.54
N CYS A 55 3.16 1.37 1.08
CA CYS A 55 2.35 0.46 0.30
C CYS A 55 1.53 1.22 -0.75
N ARG A 56 0.82 2.26 -0.33
CA ARG A 56 0.01 3.11 -1.21
C ARG A 56 0.83 3.76 -2.32
N HIS A 57 2.02 4.28 -2.02
CA HIS A 57 2.91 4.85 -3.04
C HIS A 57 3.32 3.79 -4.09
N LYS A 58 3.58 2.55 -3.68
CA LYS A 58 3.85 1.45 -4.62
C LYS A 58 2.62 1.10 -5.46
N LEU A 59 1.44 1.08 -4.85
CA LEU A 59 0.18 0.89 -5.59
C LEU A 59 -0.02 2.00 -6.62
N LEU A 60 0.16 3.25 -6.25
CA LEU A 60 0.04 4.40 -7.14
C LEU A 60 1.06 4.41 -8.28
N GLU A 61 2.27 3.89 -8.09
CA GLU A 61 3.30 3.87 -9.14
C GLU A 61 3.16 2.66 -10.07
N TYR A 62 2.91 1.46 -9.51
CA TYR A 62 3.05 0.20 -10.24
C TYR A 62 1.74 -0.49 -10.61
N PHE A 63 0.61 -0.09 -9.98
CA PHE A 63 -0.67 -0.75 -10.16
C PHE A 63 -1.77 0.19 -10.64
N SER A 64 -2.79 -0.38 -11.25
CA SER A 64 -4.01 0.28 -11.71
C SER A 64 -5.25 -0.38 -11.12
N THR A 65 -6.40 0.25 -11.30
CA THR A 65 -7.67 -0.29 -10.82
C THR A 65 -8.10 -1.57 -11.55
N GLY A 66 -7.55 -1.82 -12.73
CA GLY A 66 -7.75 -3.06 -13.50
C GLY A 66 -6.77 -4.17 -13.19
N ASP A 67 -5.83 -3.96 -12.27
CA ASP A 67 -4.92 -5.02 -11.84
C ASP A 67 -5.60 -5.99 -10.88
N CYS A 68 -4.98 -7.15 -10.68
CA CYS A 68 -5.56 -8.27 -9.96
C CYS A 68 -5.34 -8.13 -8.45
N PHE A 69 -6.44 -8.13 -7.68
CA PHE A 69 -6.44 -8.43 -6.25
C PHE A 69 -6.93 -9.86 -6.06
N GLY A 70 -6.34 -10.59 -5.12
CA GLY A 70 -6.80 -11.93 -4.85
C GLY A 70 -6.38 -12.48 -3.49
N THR A 71 -6.88 -13.69 -3.23
CA THR A 71 -6.62 -14.42 -2.00
C THR A 71 -6.37 -15.88 -2.31
N TRP A 72 -5.28 -16.41 -1.84
CA TRP A 72 -5.02 -17.84 -1.75
C TRP A 72 -5.44 -18.35 -0.37
N THR A 73 -6.26 -19.38 -0.35
CA THR A 73 -6.68 -20.07 0.86
C THR A 73 -6.08 -21.47 0.90
N TYR A 74 -5.98 -22.05 2.09
CA TYR A 74 -5.51 -23.42 2.27
C TYR A 74 -6.70 -24.36 2.48
N SER A 75 -6.67 -25.52 1.84
CA SER A 75 -7.51 -26.64 2.25
C SER A 75 -7.09 -27.14 3.65
N GLN A 76 -7.98 -27.81 4.35
CA GLN A 76 -7.73 -28.26 5.72
C GLN A 76 -6.44 -29.08 5.85
N GLN A 77 -6.18 -29.96 4.90
CA GLN A 77 -4.99 -30.85 4.86
C GLN A 77 -3.68 -30.11 4.60
N ASN A 78 -3.74 -28.97 3.93
CA ASN A 78 -2.55 -28.20 3.50
C ASN A 78 -2.24 -27.01 4.40
N ARG A 79 -2.95 -26.81 5.50
CA ARG A 79 -2.75 -25.66 6.40
C ARG A 79 -1.33 -25.65 6.96
N PRO A 80 -0.61 -24.55 6.82
CA PRO A 80 0.75 -24.44 7.36
C PRO A 80 0.69 -24.35 8.88
N PRO A 81 1.67 -24.94 9.59
CA PRO A 81 1.74 -24.89 11.04
C PRO A 81 2.07 -23.49 11.55
N ASP A 82 2.82 -22.71 10.78
CA ASP A 82 3.32 -21.39 11.17
C ASP A 82 3.47 -20.43 9.97
N MET A 83 3.81 -19.18 10.28
CA MET A 83 4.06 -18.13 9.29
C MET A 83 5.23 -18.49 8.34
N LYS A 84 6.26 -19.16 8.84
CA LYS A 84 7.45 -19.53 8.05
C LYS A 84 7.08 -20.52 6.95
N ALA A 85 6.24 -21.50 7.26
CA ALA A 85 5.72 -22.45 6.29
C ALA A 85 4.81 -21.76 5.25
N ALA A 86 3.88 -20.89 5.70
CA ALA A 86 3.05 -20.10 4.80
C ALA A 86 3.88 -19.21 3.85
N LEU A 87 4.93 -18.61 4.37
CA LEU A 87 5.86 -17.81 3.57
C LEU A 87 6.62 -18.65 2.53
N SER A 88 7.08 -19.85 2.91
CA SER A 88 7.72 -20.79 1.99
C SER A 88 6.79 -21.19 0.84
N ASP A 89 5.52 -21.45 1.16
CA ASP A 89 4.51 -21.80 0.16
C ASP A 89 4.25 -20.64 -0.80
N PHE A 90 4.11 -19.42 -0.27
CA PHE A 90 4.02 -18.24 -1.12
C PHE A 90 5.24 -18.10 -2.05
N GLN A 91 6.45 -18.30 -1.53
CA GLN A 91 7.67 -18.19 -2.33
C GLN A 91 7.71 -19.21 -3.47
N LYS A 92 7.24 -20.45 -3.23
CA LYS A 92 7.14 -21.48 -4.27
C LYS A 92 6.13 -21.08 -5.35
N ALA A 93 4.93 -20.68 -4.96
CA ALA A 93 3.88 -20.28 -5.89
C ALA A 93 4.29 -19.03 -6.71
N ILE A 94 4.83 -17.98 -6.07
CA ILE A 94 5.22 -16.77 -6.79
C ILE A 94 6.40 -16.94 -7.74
N ARG A 95 7.24 -17.98 -7.53
CA ARG A 95 8.27 -18.36 -8.53
C ARG A 95 7.63 -18.89 -9.82
N ILE A 96 6.57 -19.71 -9.70
CA ILE A 96 5.82 -20.21 -10.86
C ILE A 96 5.18 -19.03 -11.61
N VAL A 97 4.50 -18.14 -10.88
CA VAL A 97 3.90 -16.93 -11.46
C VAL A 97 4.96 -16.10 -12.20
N ARG A 98 6.12 -15.89 -11.59
CA ARG A 98 7.21 -15.12 -12.21
C ARG A 98 7.72 -15.76 -13.49
N ALA A 99 7.84 -17.10 -13.53
CA ALA A 99 8.24 -17.82 -14.72
C ALA A 99 7.22 -17.64 -15.86
N GLU A 100 5.92 -17.69 -15.54
CA GLU A 100 4.85 -17.48 -16.53
C GLU A 100 4.83 -16.04 -17.07
N TYR A 101 5.05 -15.02 -16.21
CA TYR A 101 5.20 -13.62 -16.65
C TYR A 101 6.40 -13.45 -17.56
N LYS A 102 7.56 -14.05 -17.18
CA LYS A 102 8.78 -14.00 -18.00
C LYS A 102 8.58 -14.63 -19.39
N LYS A 103 7.89 -15.77 -19.50
CA LYS A 103 7.53 -16.40 -20.78
C LYS A 103 6.73 -15.46 -21.69
N ARG A 104 5.93 -14.56 -21.12
CA ARG A 104 5.13 -13.56 -21.84
C ARG A 104 5.85 -12.23 -22.05
N GLY A 105 7.15 -12.15 -21.71
CA GLY A 105 7.94 -10.92 -21.80
C GLY A 105 7.43 -9.80 -20.86
N LYS A 106 6.75 -10.18 -19.75
CA LYS A 106 6.19 -9.24 -18.78
C LYS A 106 6.93 -9.29 -17.45
N GLU A 107 7.05 -8.15 -16.82
CA GLU A 107 7.59 -8.02 -15.48
C GLU A 107 6.50 -8.25 -14.44
N LEU A 108 6.80 -9.01 -13.39
CA LEU A 108 5.88 -9.29 -12.30
C LEU A 108 6.10 -8.31 -11.16
N PHE A 109 5.07 -7.54 -10.83
CA PHE A 109 4.97 -6.75 -9.61
C PHE A 109 3.96 -7.41 -8.68
N TRP A 110 4.30 -7.48 -7.39
CA TRP A 110 3.38 -8.03 -6.40
C TRP A 110 3.52 -7.36 -5.04
N ILE A 111 2.40 -7.31 -4.33
CA ILE A 111 2.29 -6.98 -2.91
C ILE A 111 1.55 -8.14 -2.26
N ARG A 112 1.98 -8.60 -1.08
CA ARG A 112 1.28 -9.65 -0.33
C ARG A 112 1.06 -9.27 1.12
N ASN A 113 0.02 -9.84 1.70
CA ASN A 113 -0.18 -9.94 3.13
C ASN A 113 -0.59 -11.39 3.48
N ILE A 114 0.10 -12.01 4.44
CA ILE A 114 -0.25 -13.33 4.97
C ILE A 114 -0.89 -13.09 6.32
N GLU A 115 -2.11 -13.55 6.51
CA GLU A 115 -2.83 -13.42 7.77
C GLU A 115 -3.42 -14.75 8.21
N ARG A 116 -3.63 -14.87 9.51
CA ARG A 116 -4.33 -16.00 10.12
C ARG A 116 -5.69 -15.52 10.59
N GLY A 117 -6.75 -16.05 10.01
CA GLY A 117 -8.11 -15.71 10.38
C GLY A 117 -8.43 -16.15 11.83
N THR A 118 -9.49 -15.62 12.40
CA THR A 118 -9.97 -15.91 13.76
C THR A 118 -10.23 -17.41 14.01
N LYS A 119 -10.62 -18.16 12.97
CA LYS A 119 -10.79 -19.61 13.01
C LYS A 119 -9.49 -20.40 12.76
N GLY A 120 -8.34 -19.74 12.80
CA GLY A 120 -7.02 -20.35 12.61
C GLY A 120 -6.65 -20.70 11.17
N ALA A 121 -7.49 -20.39 10.19
CA ALA A 121 -7.18 -20.59 8.78
C ALA A 121 -6.22 -19.52 8.26
N TRP A 122 -5.22 -19.94 7.48
CA TRP A 122 -4.27 -19.05 6.84
C TRP A 122 -4.79 -18.55 5.49
N HIS A 123 -4.59 -17.27 5.23
CA HIS A 123 -4.92 -16.60 3.97
C HIS A 123 -3.73 -15.82 3.46
N ILE A 124 -3.51 -15.81 2.17
CA ILE A 124 -2.48 -15.02 1.51
C ILE A 124 -3.18 -14.07 0.56
N HIS A 125 -3.32 -12.80 0.97
CA HIS A 125 -3.83 -11.75 0.11
C HIS A 125 -2.70 -11.24 -0.78
N PHE A 126 -3.01 -10.96 -2.02
CA PHE A 126 -2.04 -10.44 -2.98
C PHE A 126 -2.64 -9.39 -3.91
N VAL A 127 -1.78 -8.51 -4.38
CA VAL A 127 -2.02 -7.62 -5.52
C VAL A 127 -0.95 -7.94 -6.56
N VAL A 128 -1.35 -8.14 -7.82
CA VAL A 128 -0.47 -8.50 -8.92
C VAL A 128 -0.88 -7.70 -10.15
N ASN A 129 0.10 -7.21 -10.93
CA ASN A 129 -0.21 -6.50 -12.18
C ASN A 129 -0.84 -7.43 -13.21
N GLU A 130 -1.88 -6.94 -13.92
CA GLU A 130 -2.62 -7.69 -14.92
C GLU A 130 -1.87 -7.77 -16.26
N ILE A 131 -1.88 -8.96 -16.88
CA ILE A 131 -1.24 -9.21 -18.18
C ILE A 131 -2.15 -9.91 -19.20
N GLY A 132 -3.43 -10.06 -18.88
CA GLY A 132 -4.46 -10.68 -19.74
C GLY A 132 -5.01 -11.98 -19.17
N ASP A 133 -4.18 -12.82 -18.57
CA ASP A 133 -4.52 -14.12 -18.01
C ASP A 133 -4.03 -14.33 -16.56
N THR A 134 -3.78 -13.24 -15.83
CA THR A 134 -3.21 -13.26 -14.47
C THR A 134 -3.98 -14.16 -13.53
N ALA A 135 -5.31 -14.09 -13.50
CA ALA A 135 -6.14 -14.92 -12.62
C ALA A 135 -5.91 -16.42 -12.85
N SER A 136 -5.83 -16.85 -14.13
CA SER A 136 -5.54 -18.24 -14.50
C SER A 136 -4.14 -18.66 -14.07
N ILE A 137 -3.15 -17.79 -14.25
CA ILE A 137 -1.76 -18.05 -13.80
C ILE A 137 -1.72 -18.21 -12.28
N MET A 138 -2.37 -17.32 -11.53
CA MET A 138 -2.42 -17.38 -10.07
C MET A 138 -3.11 -18.65 -9.57
N GLN A 139 -4.20 -19.07 -10.21
CA GLN A 139 -4.90 -20.30 -9.90
C GLN A 139 -4.03 -21.55 -10.17
N LYS A 140 -3.37 -21.59 -11.32
CA LYS A 140 -2.47 -22.72 -11.68
C LYS A 140 -1.26 -22.82 -10.76
N ALA A 141 -0.74 -21.68 -10.27
CA ALA A 141 0.41 -21.64 -9.39
C ALA A 141 0.10 -22.11 -7.96
N TRP A 142 -1.15 -21.98 -7.52
CA TRP A 142 -1.55 -22.36 -6.17
C TRP A 142 -2.15 -23.76 -6.13
N LYS A 143 -1.46 -24.69 -5.44
CA LYS A 143 -1.86 -26.12 -5.34
C LYS A 143 -2.32 -26.52 -3.95
N LYS A 144 -2.41 -25.57 -3.00
CA LYS A 144 -2.69 -25.89 -1.59
C LYS A 144 -4.10 -25.57 -1.15
N GLY A 145 -4.96 -25.08 -2.04
CA GLY A 145 -6.36 -24.74 -1.73
C GLY A 145 -7.00 -23.88 -2.81
N GLY A 146 -7.93 -23.03 -2.41
CA GLY A 146 -8.68 -22.16 -3.33
C GLY A 146 -7.94 -20.89 -3.72
N THR A 147 -8.30 -20.35 -4.87
CA THR A 147 -7.85 -19.05 -5.38
C THR A 147 -9.08 -18.19 -5.69
N TYR A 148 -9.13 -17.02 -5.07
CA TYR A 148 -10.03 -15.94 -5.44
C TYR A 148 -9.22 -14.84 -6.15
N ALA A 149 -9.68 -14.33 -7.27
CA ALA A 149 -8.98 -13.29 -8.01
C ALA A 149 -9.99 -12.41 -8.78
N VAL A 150 -9.89 -11.09 -8.59
CA VAL A 150 -10.74 -10.09 -9.23
C VAL A 150 -9.93 -8.85 -9.61
N GLU A 151 -10.45 -8.02 -10.50
CA GLU A 151 -9.91 -6.69 -10.70
C GLU A 151 -10.11 -5.84 -9.45
N ILE A 152 -9.12 -5.03 -9.08
CA ILE A 152 -9.17 -4.19 -7.85
C ILE A 152 -10.45 -3.35 -7.79
N LYS A 153 -10.87 -2.75 -8.91
CA LYS A 153 -12.09 -1.92 -8.98
C LYS A 153 -13.39 -2.67 -8.68
N ASN A 154 -13.38 -4.00 -8.82
CA ASN A 154 -14.54 -4.85 -8.59
C ASN A 154 -14.63 -5.37 -7.14
N GLU A 155 -13.70 -4.98 -6.26
CA GLU A 155 -13.74 -5.34 -4.83
C GLU A 155 -14.09 -4.11 -3.98
N PRO A 156 -15.38 -3.88 -3.68
CA PRO A 156 -15.84 -2.63 -3.07
C PRO A 156 -15.33 -2.40 -1.65
N LYS A 157 -14.95 -3.49 -0.94
CA LYS A 157 -14.43 -3.38 0.44
C LYS A 157 -13.06 -2.73 0.52
N ILE A 158 -12.27 -2.85 -0.54
CA ILE A 158 -10.88 -2.36 -0.59
C ILE A 158 -10.66 -1.33 -1.69
N PHE A 159 -11.64 -1.12 -2.56
CA PHE A 159 -11.52 -0.16 -3.66
C PHE A 159 -11.72 1.28 -3.17
N ASP A 160 -10.78 2.13 -3.53
CA ASP A 160 -10.86 3.58 -3.60
C ASP A 160 -9.86 4.09 -4.65
N GLU A 161 -10.13 5.27 -5.20
CA GLU A 161 -9.35 5.79 -6.34
C GLU A 161 -7.89 6.09 -6.00
N ASP A 162 -7.58 6.38 -4.73
CA ASP A 162 -6.22 6.70 -4.27
C ASP A 162 -5.51 5.54 -3.57
N PHE A 163 -6.09 4.34 -3.60
CA PHE A 163 -5.58 3.11 -2.97
C PHE A 163 -5.35 3.20 -1.45
N SER A 164 -5.99 4.13 -0.76
CA SER A 164 -5.84 4.25 0.69
C SER A 164 -6.43 3.05 1.44
N LYS A 165 -7.63 2.59 1.05
CA LYS A 165 -8.27 1.41 1.63
C LYS A 165 -7.45 0.15 1.36
N LEU A 166 -7.04 -0.06 0.11
CA LEU A 166 -6.24 -1.23 -0.27
C LEU A 166 -4.91 -1.27 0.46
N ALA A 167 -4.22 -0.14 0.57
CA ALA A 167 -2.95 -0.06 1.29
C ALA A 167 -3.12 -0.38 2.78
N SER A 168 -4.16 0.15 3.42
CA SER A 168 -4.48 -0.16 4.81
C SER A 168 -4.81 -1.65 5.00
N TYR A 169 -5.60 -2.23 4.10
CA TYR A 169 -5.92 -3.64 4.11
C TYR A 169 -4.67 -4.52 3.99
N MET A 170 -3.80 -4.22 3.00
CA MET A 170 -2.59 -5.01 2.75
C MET A 170 -1.52 -4.87 3.82
N THR A 171 -1.60 -3.90 4.71
CA THR A 171 -0.60 -3.65 5.75
C THR A 171 -1.05 -3.96 7.17
N LYS A 172 -2.25 -4.49 7.34
CA LYS A 172 -2.75 -4.95 8.64
C LYS A 172 -1.85 -6.04 9.25
N ASP A 173 -1.51 -5.88 10.52
CA ASP A 173 -0.70 -6.85 11.27
C ASP A 173 -1.50 -7.61 12.34
N GLU A 174 -2.77 -7.25 12.55
CA GLU A 174 -3.54 -7.62 13.74
C GLU A 174 -3.86 -9.11 13.87
N HIS A 175 -3.91 -9.84 12.75
CA HIS A 175 -4.38 -11.22 12.75
C HIS A 175 -3.28 -12.28 12.60
N THR A 176 -2.00 -11.89 12.55
CA THR A 176 -0.88 -12.82 12.38
C THR A 176 -0.20 -13.20 13.68
N LYS A 177 -0.53 -12.52 14.78
CA LYS A 177 0.08 -12.74 16.08
C LYS A 177 -0.65 -13.85 16.81
N LYS A 178 0.09 -14.89 17.21
CA LYS A 178 -0.40 -15.87 18.19
C LYS A 178 -0.54 -15.20 19.55
N GLU A 179 -1.71 -15.34 20.13
CA GLU A 179 -1.91 -15.03 21.54
C GLU A 179 -1.24 -16.12 22.38
N LYS A 180 -0.34 -15.73 23.25
CA LYS A 180 0.27 -16.63 24.22
C LYS A 180 -0.75 -16.98 25.32
N LYS A 181 -0.51 -18.05 26.07
CA LYS A 181 -1.37 -18.46 27.18
C LYS A 181 -1.54 -17.38 28.27
N ASP A 182 -0.65 -16.41 28.33
CA ASP A 182 -0.66 -15.26 29.24
C ASP A 182 -1.38 -14.02 28.67
N GLY A 183 -2.07 -14.14 27.53
CA GLY A 183 -2.76 -13.03 26.86
C GLY A 183 -1.86 -12.07 26.10
N THR A 184 -0.53 -12.26 26.12
CA THR A 184 0.40 -11.44 25.37
C THR A 184 0.53 -11.90 23.92
N LEU A 185 0.70 -10.94 22.98
CA LEU A 185 0.88 -11.26 21.57
C LEU A 185 2.34 -11.64 21.29
N GLU A 186 2.53 -12.76 20.59
CA GLU A 186 3.86 -13.20 20.17
C GLU A 186 4.48 -12.17 19.21
N LYS A 187 5.70 -11.69 19.50
CA LYS A 187 6.44 -10.83 18.56
C LYS A 187 6.86 -11.66 17.36
N LEU A 188 6.36 -11.29 16.16
CA LEU A 188 6.85 -11.87 14.92
C LEU A 188 8.34 -11.55 14.74
N ARG A 189 9.13 -12.55 14.35
CA ARG A 189 10.52 -12.32 13.96
C ARG A 189 10.56 -11.46 12.70
N LEU A 190 11.58 -10.59 12.57
CA LEU A 190 11.74 -9.67 11.43
C LEU A 190 11.66 -10.35 10.04
N LYS A 191 11.97 -11.66 9.95
CA LYS A 191 11.89 -12.46 8.73
C LYS A 191 10.51 -13.07 8.45
N GLU A 192 9.58 -12.99 9.39
CA GLU A 192 8.23 -13.58 9.33
C GLU A 192 7.13 -12.53 9.17
N THR A 193 7.44 -11.45 8.45
CA THR A 193 6.47 -10.38 8.24
C THR A 193 5.33 -10.82 7.31
N SER A 194 4.10 -10.57 7.74
CA SER A 194 2.89 -10.80 6.97
C SER A 194 2.90 -10.04 5.65
N TYR A 195 3.27 -8.77 5.69
CA TYR A 195 3.33 -7.86 4.55
C TYR A 195 4.72 -7.86 3.89
N ASN A 196 4.74 -7.97 2.57
CA ASN A 196 5.94 -7.75 1.77
C ASN A 196 5.59 -7.38 0.32
N THR A 197 6.59 -6.92 -0.43
CA THR A 197 6.45 -6.52 -1.83
C THR A 197 7.60 -7.05 -2.68
N SER A 198 7.40 -7.16 -3.99
CA SER A 198 8.49 -7.48 -4.91
C SER A 198 9.59 -6.40 -4.84
N ARG A 199 10.84 -6.82 -5.04
CA ARG A 199 12.03 -5.93 -4.90
C ARG A 199 12.17 -4.93 -6.05
N ASN A 200 11.61 -5.25 -7.20
CA ASN A 200 11.65 -4.45 -8.43
C ASN A 200 10.64 -3.29 -8.46
N MET A 201 10.24 -2.78 -7.29
CA MET A 201 9.36 -1.62 -7.14
C MET A 201 10.04 -0.47 -6.36
N PRO A 202 11.10 0.16 -6.88
CA PRO A 202 11.71 1.32 -6.26
C PRO A 202 10.78 2.54 -6.32
N LEU A 203 10.81 3.37 -5.30
CA LEU A 203 10.07 4.63 -5.24
C LEU A 203 11.03 5.81 -5.39
N LYS A 204 10.66 6.78 -6.21
CA LYS A 204 11.39 8.03 -6.35
C LYS A 204 11.26 8.88 -5.09
N LYS A 205 12.32 9.61 -4.75
CA LYS A 205 12.27 10.61 -3.68
C LYS A 205 11.33 11.75 -4.07
N PRO A 206 10.58 12.33 -3.09
CA PRO A 206 9.75 13.48 -3.37
C PRO A 206 10.60 14.72 -3.65
N HIS A 207 10.05 15.63 -4.44
CA HIS A 207 10.52 17.01 -4.45
C HIS A 207 10.08 17.70 -3.16
N VAL A 208 10.98 18.48 -2.55
CA VAL A 208 10.72 19.14 -1.27
C VAL A 208 10.86 20.64 -1.45
N ASP A 209 9.77 21.34 -1.15
CA ASP A 209 9.68 22.80 -1.15
C ASP A 209 9.34 23.32 0.25
N GLU A 210 9.59 24.60 0.46
CA GLU A 210 9.17 25.35 1.64
C GLU A 210 8.19 26.44 1.25
N LEU A 211 7.06 26.48 1.95
CA LEU A 211 6.04 27.52 1.77
C LEU A 211 6.11 28.49 2.95
N LEU A 212 6.04 29.77 2.65
CA LEU A 212 6.01 30.82 3.68
C LEU A 212 4.74 30.77 4.53
N ARG A 213 3.60 30.40 3.93
CA ARG A 213 2.28 30.40 4.60
C ARG A 213 1.49 29.14 4.26
N TRP A 214 0.67 28.71 5.20
CA TRP A 214 -0.36 27.72 4.97
C TRP A 214 -1.47 28.30 4.07
N LYS A 215 -1.78 27.60 2.97
CA LYS A 215 -2.92 27.96 2.12
C LYS A 215 -4.15 27.19 2.58
N ASN A 216 -5.25 27.88 2.91
CA ASN A 216 -6.46 27.22 3.40
C ASN A 216 -7.13 26.36 2.32
N GLU A 217 -7.12 26.79 1.08
CA GLU A 217 -7.78 26.10 -0.02
C GLU A 217 -6.76 25.30 -0.86
N VAL A 218 -7.13 24.06 -1.20
CA VAL A 218 -6.39 23.22 -2.14
C VAL A 218 -6.97 23.42 -3.54
N LYS A 219 -6.16 23.97 -4.45
CA LYS A 219 -6.54 24.10 -5.87
C LYS A 219 -5.84 23.06 -6.71
N PRO A 220 -6.56 22.37 -7.62
CA PRO A 220 -5.93 21.44 -8.55
C PRO A 220 -5.01 22.20 -9.52
N ARG A 221 -3.97 21.52 -9.99
CA ARG A 221 -3.13 22.04 -11.09
C ARG A 221 -3.91 22.03 -12.40
N LYS A 222 -3.53 22.91 -13.33
CA LYS A 222 -4.09 22.87 -14.70
C LYS A 222 -3.95 21.48 -15.31
N GLY A 223 -5.05 20.90 -15.77
CA GLY A 223 -5.10 19.56 -16.34
C GLY A 223 -5.17 18.40 -15.33
N TYR A 224 -5.40 18.71 -14.04
CA TYR A 224 -5.60 17.73 -12.97
C TYR A 224 -6.92 17.98 -12.24
N TYR A 225 -7.47 16.93 -11.65
CA TYR A 225 -8.56 16.99 -10.67
C TYR A 225 -8.10 16.41 -9.34
N ILE A 226 -8.78 16.79 -8.27
CA ILE A 226 -8.49 16.29 -6.93
C ILE A 226 -9.21 14.96 -6.73
N VAL A 227 -8.46 13.92 -6.42
CA VAL A 227 -8.99 12.57 -6.12
C VAL A 227 -9.37 12.48 -4.64
N SER A 228 -8.52 12.97 -3.76
CA SER A 228 -8.76 12.92 -2.31
C SER A 228 -8.00 14.01 -1.57
N ILE A 229 -8.57 14.46 -0.45
CA ILE A 229 -7.92 15.37 0.50
C ILE A 229 -8.07 14.75 1.88
N HIS A 230 -6.96 14.67 2.61
CA HIS A 230 -6.91 14.24 4.00
C HIS A 230 -6.23 15.35 4.82
N GLU A 231 -6.94 15.87 5.78
CA GLU A 231 -6.44 16.91 6.69
C GLU A 231 -6.50 16.42 8.13
N GLY A 232 -5.59 16.89 8.95
CA GLY A 232 -5.56 16.56 10.36
C GLY A 232 -4.72 17.53 11.16
N ILE A 233 -4.77 17.37 12.47
CA ILE A 233 -3.95 18.10 13.42
C ILE A 233 -3.03 17.09 14.11
N ASN A 234 -1.74 17.36 14.12
CA ASN A 234 -0.80 16.52 14.85
C ASN A 234 -1.03 16.70 16.36
N PRO A 235 -1.45 15.65 17.10
CA PRO A 235 -1.82 15.80 18.51
C PRO A 235 -0.63 16.17 19.40
N ALA A 236 0.60 15.85 18.98
CA ALA A 236 1.80 16.19 19.75
C ALA A 236 2.25 17.65 19.58
N THR A 237 1.89 18.29 18.48
CA THR A 237 2.37 19.64 18.14
C THR A 237 1.26 20.66 17.94
N GLY A 238 -0.01 20.24 17.83
CA GLY A 238 -1.15 21.09 17.51
C GLY A 238 -1.14 21.66 16.08
N PHE A 239 -0.19 21.24 15.24
CA PHE A 239 -0.06 21.78 13.89
C PHE A 239 -0.88 21.01 12.87
N LYS A 240 -1.47 21.76 11.94
CA LYS A 240 -2.19 21.23 10.79
C LYS A 240 -1.22 20.49 9.86
N HIS A 241 -1.68 19.38 9.30
CA HIS A 241 -1.06 18.69 8.18
C HIS A 241 -2.14 18.29 7.19
N ARG A 242 -1.78 18.18 5.93
CA ARG A 242 -2.67 17.63 4.90
C ARG A 242 -1.91 16.85 3.86
N ARG A 243 -2.63 15.93 3.25
CA ARG A 243 -2.23 15.18 2.08
C ARG A 243 -3.36 15.25 1.07
N TYR A 244 -3.04 15.57 -0.16
CA TYR A 244 -4.01 15.49 -1.24
C TYR A 244 -3.42 14.85 -2.48
N THR A 245 -4.24 14.10 -3.18
CA THR A 245 -3.90 13.36 -4.38
C THR A 245 -4.63 13.97 -5.56
N MET A 246 -3.92 14.24 -6.62
CA MET A 246 -4.44 14.75 -7.88
C MET A 246 -4.17 13.74 -9.00
N ALA A 247 -5.12 13.55 -9.89
CA ALA A 247 -4.94 12.77 -11.11
C ALA A 247 -5.10 13.66 -12.34
N LYS A 248 -4.30 13.37 -13.36
CA LYS A 248 -4.38 14.07 -14.65
C LYS A 248 -5.66 13.66 -15.37
N PHE A 249 -6.38 14.62 -15.96
CA PHE A 249 -7.54 14.30 -16.79
C PHE A 249 -7.14 13.32 -17.90
N PRO A 250 -8.01 12.37 -18.27
CA PRO A 250 -7.80 11.53 -19.43
C PRO A 250 -7.57 12.40 -20.68
N ASP A 251 -6.62 12.02 -21.53
CA ASP A 251 -6.38 12.70 -22.78
C ASP A 251 -7.59 12.49 -23.72
N PRO A 252 -8.36 13.54 -24.07
CA PRO A 252 -9.55 13.38 -24.91
C PRO A 252 -9.24 12.83 -26.32
N LYS A 253 -7.96 12.92 -26.75
CA LYS A 253 -7.51 12.40 -28.05
C LYS A 253 -7.16 10.91 -28.03
N LYS A 254 -7.02 10.29 -26.86
CA LYS A 254 -6.83 8.84 -26.77
C LYS A 254 -8.18 8.15 -26.72
N LYS A 255 -8.73 7.79 -27.90
CA LYS A 255 -9.85 6.85 -28.01
C LYS A 255 -9.50 5.60 -27.19
N VAL A 256 -10.34 5.29 -26.20
CA VAL A 256 -10.29 4.01 -25.50
C VAL A 256 -10.63 2.96 -26.55
N THR A 257 -9.64 2.24 -27.04
CA THR A 257 -9.86 1.09 -27.90
C THR A 257 -10.49 0.02 -27.01
N LEU A 258 -11.81 0.00 -26.98
CA LEU A 258 -12.57 -1.11 -26.41
C LEU A 258 -12.19 -2.35 -27.24
N LYS A 259 -11.29 -3.17 -26.72
CA LYS A 259 -11.11 -4.52 -27.25
C LYS A 259 -12.42 -5.25 -27.03
N ARG A 260 -13.25 -5.36 -28.08
CA ARG A 260 -14.35 -6.30 -28.11
C ARG A 260 -13.78 -7.67 -27.78
N ARG A 261 -14.22 -8.26 -26.67
CA ARG A 261 -14.06 -9.68 -26.42
C ARG A 261 -15.03 -10.38 -27.35
N ILE A 262 -14.49 -11.10 -28.33
CA ILE A 262 -15.17 -12.19 -29.03
C ILE A 262 -14.98 -13.43 -28.19
#